data_b77fda8ebbd9240173277a4b805f06f4
#
_entry.id   b77fda8ebbd9240173277a4b805f06f4
#
_cell.length_a   1.000
_cell.length_b   1.000
_cell.length_c   1.000
_cell.angle_alpha   90.00
_cell.angle_beta   90.00
_cell.angle_gamma   90.00
#
_symmetry.space_group_name_H-M   'P 1'
#
loop_
_entity.id
_entity.type
_entity.pdbx_description
1 polymer ?
#
loop_
_entity_poly.entity_id
_entity_poly.type
_entity_poly.pdbx_seq_one_letter_code
_entity_poly.pdbx_strand_id
1 'polypeptide(L)'
;MSGDSPLWQGGADLQLTDRALQYGDGIFETIRVHQGHAWLLDLHLARLARGIRGLGLNWPNEEQLRLVFQGAQRASEHCSAGVLKLTISAGGSRRGYGRDPGAQSRVRAALYETTPMRQSAATGLRLYQCQTQLAQQAKLAGLKHLNRLEQVLATAEWDAKGYDEGLMLDM
;
A
#
# COMPACT_ATOMS: atom_id res chain seq x y z
N MET A 1 10.75 -11.36 16.41
CA MET A 1 10.17 -11.55 15.05
C MET A 1 8.68 -11.53 15.21
N SER A 2 8.03 -10.39 15.02
CA SER A 2 6.58 -10.29 14.89
C SER A 2 6.22 -10.97 13.58
N GLY A 3 5.28 -11.91 13.60
CA GLY A 3 4.97 -12.76 12.48
C GLY A 3 4.57 -11.97 11.24
N ASP A 4 5.16 -12.30 10.10
CA ASP A 4 4.85 -11.71 8.79
C ASP A 4 3.43 -12.02 8.30
N SER A 5 2.65 -12.74 9.09
CA SER A 5 1.27 -13.09 8.76
C SER A 5 0.31 -11.99 9.20
N PRO A 6 -0.66 -11.60 8.36
CA PRO A 6 -1.66 -10.62 8.75
C PRO A 6 -2.59 -11.18 9.83
N LEU A 7 -3.01 -10.33 10.78
CA LEU A 7 -4.09 -10.64 11.72
C LEU A 7 -5.41 -10.91 11.00
N TRP A 8 -5.61 -10.24 9.89
CA TRP A 8 -6.79 -10.37 9.04
C TRP A 8 -6.45 -10.02 7.59
N GLN A 9 -7.09 -10.70 6.67
CA GLN A 9 -7.09 -10.33 5.26
C GLN A 9 -8.46 -10.59 4.64
N GLY A 10 -8.80 -9.78 3.64
CA GLY A 10 -10.06 -9.89 2.91
C GLY A 10 -10.02 -9.22 1.55
N GLY A 11 -11.05 -9.48 0.76
CA GLY A 11 -11.15 -9.00 -0.62
C GLY A 11 -10.84 -10.08 -1.65
N ALA A 12 -10.56 -9.65 -2.87
CA ALA A 12 -10.31 -10.57 -3.98
C ALA A 12 -8.97 -11.31 -3.84
N ASP A 13 -8.96 -12.57 -4.21
CA ASP A 13 -7.72 -13.34 -4.31
C ASP A 13 -6.82 -12.82 -5.43
N LEU A 14 -5.51 -12.86 -5.20
CA LEU A 14 -4.52 -12.50 -6.19
C LEU A 14 -4.37 -13.65 -7.20
N GLN A 15 -4.67 -13.38 -8.46
CA GLN A 15 -4.49 -14.33 -9.56
C GLN A 15 -3.21 -13.99 -10.34
N LEU A 16 -2.57 -14.99 -10.94
CA LEU A 16 -1.40 -14.79 -11.79
C LEU A 16 -1.66 -13.85 -12.97
N THR A 17 -2.91 -13.75 -13.41
CA THR A 17 -3.35 -12.83 -14.46
C THR A 17 -3.65 -11.42 -13.96
N ASP A 18 -3.54 -11.17 -12.64
CA ASP A 18 -3.79 -9.84 -12.09
C ASP A 18 -2.70 -8.86 -12.51
N ARG A 19 -3.12 -7.71 -13.01
CA ARG A 19 -2.22 -6.66 -13.52
C ARG A 19 -1.34 -6.04 -12.45
N ALA A 20 -1.77 -6.07 -11.18
CA ALA A 20 -0.92 -5.64 -10.08
C ALA A 20 0.33 -6.52 -9.97
N LEU A 21 0.17 -7.84 -10.16
CA LEU A 21 1.28 -8.79 -10.13
C LEU A 21 2.17 -8.66 -11.36
N GLN A 22 1.56 -8.53 -12.56
CA GLN A 22 2.30 -8.53 -13.81
C GLN A 22 3.02 -7.20 -14.11
N TYR A 23 2.41 -6.08 -13.74
CA TYR A 23 2.86 -4.74 -14.17
C TYR A 23 2.91 -3.71 -13.05
N GLY A 24 2.56 -4.06 -11.81
CA GLY A 24 2.35 -3.06 -10.75
C GLY A 24 1.19 -2.11 -11.06
N ASP A 25 0.22 -2.53 -11.88
CA ASP A 25 -0.90 -1.71 -12.34
C ASP A 25 -1.97 -1.61 -11.26
N GLY A 26 -1.77 -0.67 -10.36
CA GLY A 26 -2.64 -0.45 -9.21
C GLY A 26 -2.05 0.55 -8.23
N ILE A 27 -2.79 0.76 -7.16
CA ILE A 27 -2.48 1.71 -6.09
C ILE A 27 -2.65 1.03 -4.73
N PHE A 28 -2.06 1.61 -3.70
CA PHE A 28 -2.23 1.11 -2.34
C PHE A 28 -2.22 2.22 -1.30
N GLU A 29 -2.75 1.90 -0.12
CA GLU A 29 -2.63 2.70 1.09
C GLU A 29 -2.08 1.86 2.23
N THR A 30 -1.40 2.53 3.14
CA THR A 30 -0.97 1.99 4.43
C THR A 30 -1.50 2.91 5.51
N ILE A 31 -2.46 2.41 6.27
CA ILE A 31 -3.25 3.19 7.21
C ILE A 31 -2.90 2.71 8.62
N ARG A 32 -2.42 3.63 9.45
CA ARG A 32 -2.14 3.29 10.85
C ARG A 32 -3.44 2.96 11.58
N VAL A 33 -3.43 1.83 12.28
CA VAL A 33 -4.48 1.46 13.24
C VAL A 33 -3.91 1.62 14.64
N HIS A 34 -4.65 2.30 15.51
CA HIS A 34 -4.28 2.49 16.91
C HIS A 34 -5.53 2.41 17.78
N GLN A 35 -5.53 1.52 18.76
CA GLN A 35 -6.67 1.29 19.65
C GLN A 35 -8.00 1.12 18.89
N GLY A 36 -8.02 0.28 17.88
CA GLY A 36 -9.19 -0.01 17.09
C GLY A 36 -9.53 1.02 15.99
N HIS A 37 -8.83 2.15 15.93
CA HIS A 37 -9.17 3.25 15.04
C HIS A 37 -8.16 3.38 13.89
N ALA A 38 -8.66 3.46 12.65
CA ALA A 38 -7.87 3.81 11.48
C ALA A 38 -7.63 5.33 11.43
N TRP A 39 -6.37 5.75 11.56
CA TRP A 39 -6.02 7.16 11.62
C TRP A 39 -6.07 7.81 10.25
N LEU A 40 -6.61 9.05 10.19
CA LEU A 40 -6.69 9.88 8.98
C LEU A 40 -7.35 9.16 7.80
N LEU A 41 -8.33 8.29 8.08
CA LEU A 41 -8.98 7.43 7.07
C LEU A 41 -9.48 8.24 5.87
N ASP A 42 -10.15 9.38 6.10
CA ASP A 42 -10.69 10.22 5.03
C ASP A 42 -9.60 10.75 4.08
N LEU A 43 -8.43 11.12 4.62
CA LEU A 43 -7.30 11.57 3.80
C LEU A 43 -6.71 10.43 2.97
N HIS A 44 -6.62 9.22 3.54
CA HIS A 44 -6.19 8.03 2.82
C HIS A 44 -7.17 7.69 1.69
N LEU A 45 -8.48 7.72 1.95
CA LEU A 45 -9.51 7.47 0.96
C LEU A 45 -9.52 8.54 -0.14
N ALA A 46 -9.34 9.81 0.21
CA ALA A 46 -9.20 10.88 -0.77
C ALA A 46 -7.98 10.70 -1.67
N ARG A 47 -6.82 10.27 -1.12
CA ARG A 47 -5.62 9.95 -1.90
C ARG A 47 -5.82 8.73 -2.80
N LEU A 48 -6.47 7.69 -2.28
CA LEU A 48 -6.84 6.51 -3.05
C LEU A 48 -7.72 6.88 -4.27
N ALA A 49 -8.75 7.70 -4.05
CA ALA A 49 -9.63 8.19 -5.10
C ALA A 49 -8.86 9.01 -6.17
N ARG A 50 -7.90 9.84 -5.77
CA ARG A 50 -7.02 10.53 -6.73
C ARG A 50 -6.17 9.54 -7.52
N GLY A 51 -5.65 8.50 -6.87
CA GLY A 51 -4.88 7.44 -7.51
C GLY A 51 -5.67 6.66 -8.54
N ILE A 52 -6.92 6.27 -8.23
CA ILE A 52 -7.84 5.61 -9.16
C ILE A 52 -8.02 6.46 -10.42
N ARG A 53 -8.34 7.74 -10.26
CA ARG A 53 -8.49 8.67 -11.39
C ARG A 53 -7.18 8.89 -12.14
N GLY A 54 -6.08 9.09 -11.44
CA GLY A 54 -4.77 9.38 -12.03
C GLY A 54 -4.23 8.23 -12.88
N LEU A 55 -4.46 6.98 -12.48
CA LEU A 55 -4.13 5.81 -13.28
C LEU A 55 -5.24 5.40 -14.26
N GLY A 56 -6.40 6.05 -14.24
CA GLY A 56 -7.55 5.66 -15.06
C GLY A 56 -8.04 4.24 -14.75
N LEU A 57 -8.06 3.86 -13.49
CA LEU A 57 -8.62 2.59 -13.06
C LEU A 57 -10.15 2.68 -13.02
N ASN A 58 -10.83 1.58 -13.37
CA ASN A 58 -12.26 1.48 -13.07
C ASN A 58 -12.47 1.43 -11.56
N TRP A 59 -13.57 2.01 -11.09
CA TRP A 59 -13.93 1.90 -9.68
C TRP A 59 -14.20 0.44 -9.31
N PRO A 60 -13.73 -0.01 -8.14
CA PRO A 60 -14.09 -1.33 -7.64
C PRO A 60 -15.60 -1.45 -7.42
N ASN A 61 -16.10 -2.67 -7.44
CA ASN A 61 -17.48 -2.94 -7.09
C ASN A 61 -17.81 -2.44 -5.68
N GLU A 62 -18.92 -1.72 -5.53
CA GLU A 62 -19.31 -1.08 -4.27
C GLU A 62 -19.51 -2.08 -3.13
N GLU A 63 -20.15 -3.22 -3.43
CA GLU A 63 -20.34 -4.26 -2.42
C GLU A 63 -19.01 -4.88 -1.97
N GLN A 64 -18.09 -5.11 -2.89
CA GLN A 64 -16.74 -5.59 -2.55
C GLN A 64 -16.02 -4.60 -1.63
N LEU A 65 -16.08 -3.31 -1.94
CA LEU A 65 -15.54 -2.25 -1.07
C LEU A 65 -16.16 -2.32 0.32
N ARG A 66 -17.48 -2.36 0.40
CA ARG A 66 -18.22 -2.41 1.65
C ARG A 66 -17.81 -3.62 2.51
N LEU A 67 -17.74 -4.81 1.92
CA LEU A 67 -17.35 -6.03 2.64
C LEU A 67 -15.91 -5.95 3.16
N VAL A 68 -14.98 -5.46 2.35
CA VAL A 68 -13.58 -5.29 2.74
C VAL A 68 -13.46 -4.28 3.88
N PHE A 69 -14.14 -3.12 3.81
CA PHE A 69 -14.08 -2.12 4.88
C PHE A 69 -14.73 -2.62 6.17
N GLN A 70 -15.87 -3.30 6.11
CA GLN A 70 -16.51 -3.89 7.29
C GLN A 70 -15.61 -4.97 7.94
N GLY A 71 -14.96 -5.81 7.13
CA GLY A 71 -14.01 -6.82 7.64
C GLY A 71 -12.80 -6.17 8.30
N ALA A 72 -12.22 -5.16 7.66
CA ALA A 72 -11.08 -4.41 8.21
C ALA A 72 -11.44 -3.68 9.51
N GLN A 73 -12.62 -3.07 9.58
CA GLN A 73 -13.11 -2.40 10.79
C GLN A 73 -13.22 -3.38 11.96
N ARG A 74 -13.93 -4.49 11.77
CA ARG A 74 -14.08 -5.54 12.80
C ARG A 74 -12.74 -6.09 13.28
N ALA A 75 -11.81 -6.36 12.34
CA ALA A 75 -10.47 -6.82 12.69
C ALA A 75 -9.67 -5.77 13.48
N SER A 76 -9.87 -4.48 13.15
CA SER A 76 -9.19 -3.38 13.84
C SER A 76 -9.65 -3.19 15.29
N GLU A 77 -10.91 -3.52 15.64
CA GLU A 77 -11.47 -3.35 16.99
C GLU A 77 -10.61 -4.01 18.08
N HIS A 78 -9.92 -5.11 17.76
CA HIS A 78 -9.06 -5.86 18.68
C HIS A 78 -7.56 -5.57 18.48
N CYS A 79 -7.20 -4.63 17.60
CA CYS A 79 -5.83 -4.30 17.28
C CYS A 79 -5.37 -3.07 18.08
N SER A 80 -4.43 -3.26 19.00
CA SER A 80 -3.87 -2.16 19.79
C SER A 80 -2.98 -1.24 18.97
N ALA A 81 -2.17 -1.80 18.09
CA ALA A 81 -1.33 -1.07 17.14
C ALA A 81 -1.11 -1.91 15.88
N GLY A 82 -1.37 -1.33 14.72
CA GLY A 82 -1.25 -2.04 13.46
C GLY A 82 -1.18 -1.14 12.23
N VAL A 83 -1.01 -1.79 11.08
CA VAL A 83 -1.08 -1.16 9.77
C VAL A 83 -2.09 -1.92 8.90
N LEU A 84 -3.11 -1.21 8.47
CA LEU A 84 -4.04 -1.70 7.46
C LEU A 84 -3.48 -1.34 6.07
N LYS A 85 -3.11 -2.35 5.30
CA LYS A 85 -2.71 -2.20 3.90
C LYS A 85 -3.93 -2.44 3.01
N LEU A 86 -4.32 -1.43 2.23
CA LEU A 86 -5.38 -1.50 1.25
C LEU A 86 -4.77 -1.43 -0.15
N THR A 87 -5.10 -2.37 -1.02
CA THR A 87 -4.58 -2.44 -2.39
C THR A 87 -5.74 -2.48 -3.38
N ILE A 88 -5.65 -1.68 -4.43
CA ILE A 88 -6.56 -1.72 -5.57
C ILE A 88 -5.74 -1.99 -6.82
N SER A 89 -6.04 -3.09 -7.50
CA SER A 89 -5.45 -3.46 -8.79
C SER A 89 -6.39 -3.13 -9.95
N ALA A 90 -5.84 -3.02 -11.15
CA ALA A 90 -6.63 -2.91 -12.38
C ALA A 90 -7.39 -4.20 -12.74
N GLY A 91 -7.27 -5.24 -11.94
CA GLY A 91 -7.91 -6.55 -12.15
C GLY A 91 -7.17 -7.44 -13.13
N GLY A 92 -7.86 -8.46 -13.63
CA GLY A 92 -7.33 -9.36 -14.65
C GLY A 92 -7.38 -8.72 -16.04
N SER A 93 -6.56 -9.23 -16.98
CA SER A 93 -6.46 -8.57 -18.26
C SER A 93 -6.16 -9.47 -19.44
N ARG A 94 -6.23 -8.86 -20.60
CA ARG A 94 -5.60 -9.32 -21.84
C ARG A 94 -4.09 -9.50 -21.70
N ARG A 95 -3.49 -10.23 -22.60
CA ARG A 95 -2.03 -10.26 -22.74
C ARG A 95 -1.51 -8.87 -23.16
N GLY A 96 -0.37 -8.48 -22.61
CA GLY A 96 0.27 -7.19 -22.90
C GLY A 96 -0.25 -6.02 -22.04
N TYR A 97 0.15 -4.81 -22.40
CA TYR A 97 -0.07 -3.61 -21.56
C TYR A 97 -1.47 -3.02 -21.66
N GLY A 98 -2.26 -3.38 -22.69
CA GLY A 98 -3.62 -2.90 -22.84
C GLY A 98 -4.55 -3.42 -21.73
N ARG A 99 -5.34 -2.53 -21.13
CA ARG A 99 -6.40 -2.91 -20.21
C ARG A 99 -7.65 -3.32 -20.98
N ASP A 100 -8.41 -4.25 -20.43
CA ASP A 100 -9.75 -4.52 -20.88
C ASP A 100 -10.66 -3.40 -20.33
N PRO A 101 -11.38 -2.67 -21.22
CA PRO A 101 -12.28 -1.60 -20.77
C PRO A 101 -13.36 -2.06 -19.80
N GLY A 102 -13.78 -3.32 -19.89
CA GLY A 102 -14.77 -3.93 -18.98
C GLY A 102 -14.18 -4.53 -17.71
N ALA A 103 -12.85 -4.58 -17.57
CA ALA A 103 -12.24 -5.16 -16.37
C ALA A 103 -12.55 -4.31 -15.14
N GLN A 104 -13.07 -4.93 -14.10
CA GLN A 104 -13.29 -4.27 -12.82
C GLN A 104 -12.02 -4.31 -11.98
N SER A 105 -11.72 -3.21 -11.31
CA SER A 105 -10.66 -3.18 -10.32
C SER A 105 -10.98 -4.11 -9.15
N ARG A 106 -9.94 -4.70 -8.58
CA ARG A 106 -10.04 -5.61 -7.43
C ARG A 106 -9.51 -4.94 -6.19
N VAL A 107 -10.22 -5.14 -5.08
CA VAL A 107 -9.82 -4.62 -3.77
C VAL A 107 -9.33 -5.76 -2.90
N ARG A 108 -8.22 -5.52 -2.23
CA ARG A 108 -7.69 -6.41 -1.19
C ARG A 108 -7.22 -5.58 -0.01
N ALA A 109 -7.47 -6.06 1.19
CA ALA A 109 -6.93 -5.46 2.40
C ALA A 109 -6.33 -6.52 3.32
N ALA A 110 -5.31 -6.12 4.09
CA ALA A 110 -4.71 -6.93 5.13
C ALA A 110 -4.32 -6.04 6.31
N LEU A 111 -4.61 -6.50 7.52
CA LEU A 111 -4.22 -5.86 8.77
C LEU A 111 -3.03 -6.61 9.36
N TYR A 112 -1.96 -5.89 9.61
CA TYR A 112 -0.74 -6.40 10.27
C TYR A 112 -0.60 -5.76 11.64
N GLU A 113 -0.25 -6.55 12.65
CA GLU A 113 0.12 -6.03 13.96
C GLU A 113 1.51 -5.40 13.91
N THR A 114 1.68 -4.29 14.62
CA THR A 114 2.97 -3.61 14.73
C THR A 114 3.29 -3.30 16.18
N THR A 115 4.57 -3.18 16.49
CA THR A 115 4.99 -2.70 17.78
C THR A 115 4.69 -1.19 17.90
N PRO A 116 4.11 -0.72 19.01
CA PRO A 116 3.91 0.71 19.23
C PRO A 116 5.24 1.48 19.15
N MET A 117 5.31 2.49 18.30
CA MET A 117 6.51 3.33 18.12
C MET A 117 6.71 4.30 19.31
N ARG A 118 6.98 3.79 20.51
CA ARG A 118 7.24 4.65 21.68
C ARG A 118 8.69 5.15 21.76
N GLN A 119 9.63 4.43 21.18
CA GLN A 119 11.06 4.67 21.37
C GLN A 119 11.65 5.72 20.43
N SER A 120 11.16 5.83 19.21
CA SER A 120 11.71 6.72 18.20
C SER A 120 11.48 8.21 18.48
N ALA A 121 10.38 8.56 19.15
CA ALA A 121 10.08 9.97 19.47
C ALA A 121 11.06 10.58 20.48
N ALA A 122 11.64 9.78 21.37
CA ALA A 122 12.57 10.24 22.39
C ALA A 122 14.04 10.26 21.92
N THR A 123 14.42 9.36 21.02
CA THR A 123 15.82 9.16 20.58
C THR A 123 16.08 9.65 19.15
N GLY A 124 15.03 10.00 18.40
CA GLY A 124 15.12 10.30 16.97
C GLY A 124 15.34 9.04 16.12
N LEU A 125 15.49 9.25 14.82
CA LEU A 125 15.77 8.22 13.82
C LEU A 125 17.13 8.49 13.17
N ARG A 126 17.90 7.44 12.92
CA ARG A 126 19.12 7.53 12.14
C ARG A 126 18.77 7.33 10.66
N LEU A 127 18.95 8.38 9.87
CA LEU A 127 18.65 8.36 8.44
C LEU A 127 19.89 8.05 7.63
N TYR A 128 19.72 7.24 6.59
CA TYR A 128 20.73 6.96 5.57
C TYR A 128 20.35 7.67 4.27
N GLN A 129 21.25 8.45 3.71
CA GLN A 129 21.06 9.01 2.37
C GLN A 129 21.32 7.92 1.32
N CYS A 130 20.26 7.49 0.65
CA CYS A 130 20.34 6.42 -0.35
C CYS A 130 21.04 6.88 -1.61
N GLN A 131 21.75 5.96 -2.27
CA GLN A 131 22.32 6.16 -3.61
C GLN A 131 21.25 5.98 -4.69
N THR A 132 20.28 5.10 -4.44
CA THR A 132 19.12 4.95 -5.31
C THR A 132 18.31 6.24 -5.34
N GLN A 133 18.12 6.79 -6.53
CA GLN A 133 17.34 8.02 -6.77
C GLN A 133 15.95 7.68 -7.29
N LEU A 134 15.01 8.58 -7.05
CA LEU A 134 13.65 8.48 -7.60
C LEU A 134 13.65 8.91 -9.06
N ALA A 135 13.08 8.09 -9.94
CA ALA A 135 12.89 8.46 -11.33
C ALA A 135 11.84 9.56 -11.47
N GLN A 136 12.12 10.54 -12.31
CA GLN A 136 11.17 11.62 -12.63
C GLN A 136 10.16 11.12 -13.67
N GLN A 137 8.97 10.77 -13.23
CA GLN A 137 7.85 10.41 -14.10
C GLN A 137 6.62 11.25 -13.74
N ALA A 138 6.40 12.33 -14.49
CA ALA A 138 5.36 13.32 -14.23
C ALA A 138 3.94 12.71 -14.10
N LYS A 139 3.62 11.67 -14.88
CA LYS A 139 2.31 11.01 -14.83
C LYS A 139 2.10 10.13 -13.59
N LEU A 140 3.18 9.70 -12.94
CA LEU A 140 3.13 8.89 -11.71
C LEU A 140 3.39 9.70 -10.46
N ALA A 141 3.91 10.91 -10.60
CA ALA A 141 4.20 11.81 -9.49
C ALA A 141 2.95 12.08 -8.64
N GLY A 142 3.10 11.96 -7.33
CA GLY A 142 2.00 12.13 -6.36
C GLY A 142 1.01 10.97 -6.26
N LEU A 143 1.19 9.89 -7.05
CA LEU A 143 0.38 8.67 -6.95
C LEU A 143 1.07 7.64 -6.06
N LYS A 144 0.31 7.01 -5.18
CA LYS A 144 0.79 5.89 -4.35
C LYS A 144 0.55 4.56 -5.10
N HIS A 145 1.24 4.41 -6.24
CA HIS A 145 1.13 3.25 -7.15
C HIS A 145 1.93 2.03 -6.65
N LEU A 146 1.72 0.85 -7.26
CA LEU A 146 2.33 -0.40 -6.83
C LEU A 146 3.80 -0.61 -7.32
N ASN A 147 4.30 0.20 -8.25
CA ASN A 147 5.69 0.13 -8.70
C ASN A 147 6.60 0.72 -7.62
N ARG A 148 7.20 -0.13 -6.79
CA ARG A 148 8.00 0.26 -5.61
C ARG A 148 9.40 -0.34 -5.61
N LEU A 149 9.94 -0.70 -6.78
CA LEU A 149 11.28 -1.28 -6.86
C LEU A 149 12.36 -0.30 -6.40
N GLU A 150 12.21 1.00 -6.68
CA GLU A 150 13.14 2.02 -6.19
C GLU A 150 13.20 2.02 -4.65
N GLN A 151 12.05 1.97 -3.98
CA GLN A 151 11.97 1.90 -2.52
C GLN A 151 12.54 0.59 -1.98
N VAL A 152 12.34 -0.52 -2.69
CA VAL A 152 12.92 -1.83 -2.31
C VAL A 152 14.44 -1.78 -2.40
N LEU A 153 15.01 -1.24 -3.49
CA LEU A 153 16.45 -1.08 -3.67
C LEU A 153 17.04 -0.13 -2.61
N ALA A 154 16.39 1.01 -2.38
CA ALA A 154 16.81 1.96 -1.36
C ALA A 154 16.79 1.35 0.05
N THR A 155 15.75 0.56 0.39
CA THR A 155 15.67 -0.13 1.68
C THR A 155 16.86 -1.09 1.87
N ALA A 156 17.26 -1.82 0.85
CA ALA A 156 18.41 -2.73 0.93
C ALA A 156 19.74 -2.00 1.24
N GLU A 157 19.84 -0.71 0.92
CA GLU A 157 21.07 0.07 1.20
C GLU A 157 21.23 0.40 2.69
N TRP A 158 20.15 0.67 3.40
CA TRP A 158 20.22 1.16 4.78
C TRP A 158 19.87 0.11 5.83
N ASP A 159 18.98 -0.84 5.53
CA ASP A 159 18.54 -1.87 6.47
C ASP A 159 19.72 -2.75 6.92
N ALA A 160 20.54 -3.25 5.99
CA ALA A 160 21.73 -4.04 6.28
C ALA A 160 22.79 -3.29 7.11
N LYS A 161 22.76 -1.95 7.12
CA LYS A 161 23.66 -1.09 7.90
C LYS A 161 23.08 -0.67 9.26
N GLY A 162 21.87 -1.12 9.58
CA GLY A 162 21.22 -0.86 10.86
C GLY A 162 20.73 0.59 11.04
N TYR A 163 20.44 1.30 9.94
CA TYR A 163 19.74 2.58 9.98
C TYR A 163 18.25 2.35 10.17
N ASP A 164 17.53 3.39 10.60
CA ASP A 164 16.11 3.28 10.91
C ASP A 164 15.21 3.62 9.71
N GLU A 165 15.72 4.43 8.74
CA GLU A 165 15.01 4.82 7.52
C GLU A 165 15.98 5.36 6.46
N GLY A 166 15.56 5.36 5.18
CA GLY A 166 16.30 5.90 4.05
C GLY A 166 15.74 7.19 3.49
N LEU A 167 16.61 8.16 3.22
CA LEU A 167 16.28 9.38 2.49
C LEU A 167 16.66 9.21 1.03
N MET A 168 15.67 9.23 0.14
CA MET A 168 15.88 9.21 -1.32
C MET A 168 15.73 10.62 -1.88
N LEU A 169 16.59 10.95 -2.83
CA LEU A 169 16.51 12.18 -3.61
C LEU A 169 15.95 11.86 -5.00
N ASP A 170 15.38 12.83 -5.68
CA ASP A 170 15.07 12.75 -7.10
C ASP A 170 16.29 13.16 -7.96
N MET A 171 16.21 12.87 -9.27
CA MET A 171 17.24 13.24 -10.24
C MET A 171 17.11 14.71 -10.67
#